data_848a5c2605c3e74d13f2f99d5a21bf82
#
_entry.id   848a5c2605c3e74d13f2f99d5a21bf82
#
_cell.length_a   1.000
_cell.length_b   1.000
_cell.length_c   1.000
_cell.angle_alpha   90.00
_cell.angle_beta   90.00
_cell.angle_gamma   90.00
#
_symmetry.space_group_name_H-M   'P 1'
#
loop_
_entity.id
_entity.type
_entity.pdbx_description
1 polymer ?
#
loop_
_entity_poly.entity_id
_entity_poly.type
_entity_poly.pdbx_seq_one_letter_code
_entity_poly.pdbx_strand_id
1 'polypeptide(L)'
;EKHCGDNYLDSTKDYDLVIKSPGIIIKDYISDKEKEKITSLTDMFLRFCPNKIVGITGTKGKSTTSSLIYHILKNNGYDVYLIGNIGVPSFNVIDKLKDETILVYELSCHQLEYVKKSPHIAILLNVYEEHLDHYTGIDAYVRCKKNIYKYLNENDYLIYGDIFKYIKQEEIDNLVAHKLSIDDNPLNIDTSK
;
A
#
# COMPACT_ATOMS: atom_id res chain seq x y z
N GLU A 1 20.82 1.91 21.91
CA GLU A 1 20.63 0.75 22.78
C GLU A 1 20.09 -0.41 21.95
N LYS A 2 20.49 -1.66 22.25
CA LYS A 2 20.10 -2.85 21.48
C LYS A 2 19.36 -3.81 22.39
N HIS A 3 18.09 -4.05 22.10
CA HIS A 3 17.25 -5.05 22.77
C HIS A 3 17.12 -6.30 21.89
N CYS A 4 17.42 -7.48 22.44
CA CYS A 4 17.42 -8.75 21.72
C CYS A 4 16.78 -9.86 22.58
N GLY A 5 16.43 -10.98 21.95
CA GLY A 5 15.78 -12.12 22.62
C GLY A 5 14.27 -12.07 22.52
N ASP A 6 13.57 -12.99 23.18
CA ASP A 6 12.13 -13.20 23.00
C ASP A 6 11.27 -12.01 23.45
N ASN A 7 11.76 -11.20 24.37
CA ASN A 7 11.02 -10.06 24.96
C ASN A 7 11.46 -8.68 24.39
N TYR A 8 12.11 -8.65 23.23
CA TYR A 8 12.59 -7.38 22.65
C TYR A 8 11.48 -6.34 22.39
N LEU A 9 10.25 -6.79 22.21
CA LEU A 9 9.09 -5.89 22.02
C LEU A 9 8.65 -5.19 23.30
N ASP A 10 9.04 -5.68 24.51
CA ASP A 10 8.69 -5.04 25.78
C ASP A 10 9.27 -3.63 25.92
N SER A 11 10.38 -3.36 25.22
CA SER A 11 10.98 -2.03 25.17
C SER A 11 10.19 -1.01 24.39
N THR A 12 9.21 -1.41 23.58
CA THR A 12 8.40 -0.50 22.76
C THR A 12 7.61 0.51 23.60
N LYS A 13 7.26 0.14 24.82
CA LYS A 13 6.56 1.02 25.78
C LYS A 13 7.37 2.25 26.18
N ASP A 14 8.70 2.17 26.12
CA ASP A 14 9.64 3.22 26.55
C ASP A 14 9.87 4.29 25.47
N TYR A 15 9.27 4.11 24.27
CA TYR A 15 9.41 5.01 23.12
C TYR A 15 8.09 5.66 22.73
N ASP A 16 8.16 6.90 22.22
CA ASP A 16 7.01 7.65 21.71
C ASP A 16 6.63 7.25 20.28
N LEU A 17 7.59 6.74 19.51
CA LEU A 17 7.40 6.29 18.12
C LEU A 17 8.19 5.02 17.87
N VAL A 18 7.53 4.04 17.28
CA VAL A 18 8.12 2.74 16.91
C VAL A 18 8.00 2.53 15.40
N ILE A 19 9.13 2.47 14.70
CA ILE A 19 9.17 2.19 13.27
C ILE A 19 9.32 0.70 13.06
N LYS A 20 8.24 0.05 12.61
CA LYS A 20 8.17 -1.40 12.40
C LYS A 20 8.71 -1.78 11.01
N SER A 21 9.59 -2.77 10.98
CA SER A 21 9.94 -3.46 9.73
C SER A 21 8.79 -4.37 9.26
N PRO A 22 8.50 -4.48 7.94
CA PRO A 22 7.41 -5.30 7.42
C PRO A 22 7.44 -6.77 7.87
N GLY A 23 8.64 -7.37 8.04
CA GLY A 23 8.81 -8.76 8.46
C GLY A 23 8.53 -9.05 9.94
N ILE A 24 8.40 -8.02 10.79
CA ILE A 24 8.13 -8.21 12.23
C ILE A 24 6.64 -8.45 12.44
N ILE A 25 6.30 -9.52 13.13
CA ILE A 25 4.92 -9.84 13.52
C ILE A 25 4.69 -9.29 14.93
N ILE A 26 3.83 -8.29 15.03
CA ILE A 26 3.36 -7.76 16.32
C ILE A 26 1.93 -8.27 16.49
N LYS A 27 1.77 -9.45 17.09
CA LYS A 27 0.46 -10.01 17.41
C LYS A 27 -0.02 -9.41 18.75
N ASP A 28 -0.23 -10.22 19.74
CA ASP A 28 -0.82 -9.86 21.04
C ASP A 28 0.23 -9.41 22.07
N TYR A 29 1.44 -9.08 21.63
CA TYR A 29 2.56 -8.74 22.52
C TYR A 29 2.51 -7.32 23.09
N ILE A 30 1.68 -6.43 22.48
CA ILE A 30 1.57 -5.05 22.90
C ILE A 30 0.10 -4.62 22.97
N SER A 31 -0.20 -3.67 23.85
CA SER A 31 -1.54 -3.11 24.03
C SER A 31 -1.98 -2.29 22.79
N ASP A 32 -3.28 -2.05 22.65
CA ASP A 32 -3.80 -1.22 21.57
C ASP A 32 -3.26 0.22 21.62
N LYS A 33 -3.04 0.76 22.82
CA LYS A 33 -2.42 2.06 23.01
C LYS A 33 -0.97 2.10 22.49
N GLU A 34 -0.22 1.04 22.65
CA GLU A 34 1.13 0.92 22.12
C GLU A 34 1.13 0.77 20.60
N LYS A 35 0.12 0.10 20.03
CA LYS A 35 -0.06 -0.01 18.56
C LYS A 35 -0.25 1.35 17.90
N GLU A 36 -0.84 2.34 18.59
CA GLU A 36 -0.99 3.70 18.06
C GLU A 36 0.34 4.40 17.78
N LYS A 37 1.39 4.06 18.54
CA LYS A 37 2.76 4.58 18.37
C LYS A 37 3.49 3.95 17.18
N ILE A 38 2.94 2.85 16.61
CA ILE A 38 3.61 2.11 15.54
C ILE A 38 3.35 2.81 14.22
N THR A 39 4.42 2.98 13.48
CA THR A 39 4.45 3.37 12.08
C THR A 39 5.36 2.42 11.30
N SER A 40 5.50 2.65 10.01
CA SER A 40 6.45 1.95 9.14
C SER A 40 7.15 2.95 8.22
N LEU A 41 8.26 2.54 7.61
CA LEU A 41 8.90 3.37 6.58
C LEU A 41 7.92 3.65 5.42
N THR A 42 7.05 2.69 5.08
CA THR A 42 6.02 2.88 4.05
C THR A 42 5.02 3.95 4.45
N ASP A 43 4.51 3.94 5.70
CA ASP A 43 3.61 4.96 6.20
C ASP A 43 4.26 6.35 6.21
N MET A 44 5.48 6.43 6.70
CA MET A 44 6.24 7.69 6.71
C MET A 44 6.44 8.22 5.30
N PHE A 45 6.81 7.36 4.35
CA PHE A 45 6.98 7.77 2.96
C PHE A 45 5.67 8.30 2.35
N LEU A 46 4.56 7.59 2.52
CA LEU A 46 3.25 8.03 2.01
C LEU A 46 2.77 9.35 2.63
N ARG A 47 3.12 9.61 3.90
CA ARG A 47 2.70 10.82 4.61
C ARG A 47 3.53 12.05 4.28
N PHE A 48 4.81 11.89 4.03
CA PHE A 48 5.75 13.01 3.92
C PHE A 48 6.27 13.25 2.50
N CYS A 49 6.13 12.29 1.58
CA CYS A 49 6.49 12.49 0.18
C CYS A 49 5.43 13.36 -0.51
N PRO A 50 5.80 14.52 -1.07
CA PRO A 50 4.84 15.44 -1.71
C PRO A 50 4.44 15.00 -3.12
N ASN A 51 5.19 14.09 -3.72
CA ASN A 51 5.01 13.67 -5.10
C ASN A 51 3.75 12.82 -5.30
N LYS A 52 3.25 12.80 -6.53
CA LYS A 52 2.13 11.95 -6.91
C LYS A 52 2.52 10.47 -6.84
N ILE A 53 1.79 9.70 -6.03
CA ILE A 53 2.04 8.27 -5.82
C ILE A 53 0.89 7.47 -6.41
N VAL A 54 1.24 6.52 -7.30
CA VAL A 54 0.37 5.43 -7.76
C VAL A 54 0.76 4.20 -6.95
N GLY A 55 -0.07 3.81 -6.00
CA GLY A 55 0.16 2.65 -5.13
C GLY A 55 -0.58 1.42 -5.64
N ILE A 56 0.12 0.30 -5.80
CA ILE A 56 -0.43 -0.93 -6.35
C ILE A 56 -0.31 -2.06 -5.32
N THR A 57 -1.45 -2.69 -5.02
CA THR A 57 -1.51 -3.92 -4.24
C THR A 57 -2.48 -4.93 -4.84
N GLY A 58 -2.48 -6.12 -4.31
CA GLY A 58 -3.32 -7.24 -4.70
C GLY A 58 -2.71 -8.54 -4.21
N THR A 59 -3.41 -9.64 -4.30
CA THR A 59 -2.82 -10.96 -4.07
C THR A 59 -1.91 -11.32 -5.23
N LYS A 60 -2.39 -11.22 -6.47
CA LYS A 60 -1.66 -11.52 -7.70
C LYS A 60 -1.55 -10.28 -8.60
N GLY A 61 -0.56 -10.27 -9.50
CA GLY A 61 -0.43 -9.28 -10.56
C GLY A 61 0.26 -7.97 -10.18
N LYS A 62 0.61 -7.74 -8.91
CA LYS A 62 1.26 -6.50 -8.44
C LYS A 62 2.47 -6.10 -9.29
N SER A 63 3.46 -6.96 -9.39
CA SER A 63 4.73 -6.66 -10.06
C SER A 63 4.56 -6.43 -11.56
N THR A 64 3.68 -7.21 -12.21
CA THR A 64 3.36 -7.03 -13.63
C THR A 64 2.70 -5.68 -13.86
N THR A 65 1.68 -5.33 -13.09
CA THR A 65 0.96 -4.06 -13.23
C THR A 65 1.85 -2.87 -12.91
N SER A 66 2.62 -2.93 -11.82
CA SER A 66 3.54 -1.85 -11.44
C SER A 66 4.61 -1.62 -12.51
N SER A 67 5.21 -2.69 -13.03
CA SER A 67 6.20 -2.59 -14.11
C SER A 67 5.58 -2.05 -15.39
N LEU A 68 4.38 -2.48 -15.74
CA LEU A 68 3.69 -1.99 -16.95
C LEU A 68 3.39 -0.49 -16.85
N ILE A 69 2.82 -0.03 -15.75
CA ILE A 69 2.54 1.40 -15.52
C ILE A 69 3.84 2.21 -15.58
N TYR A 70 4.90 1.74 -14.91
CA TYR A 70 6.20 2.38 -14.95
C TYR A 70 6.73 2.51 -16.38
N HIS A 71 6.70 1.43 -17.17
CA HIS A 71 7.20 1.45 -18.55
C HIS A 71 6.37 2.34 -19.46
N ILE A 72 5.04 2.35 -19.31
CA ILE A 72 4.16 3.24 -20.09
C ILE A 72 4.51 4.70 -19.78
N LEU A 73 4.59 5.09 -18.51
CA LEU A 73 4.93 6.45 -18.13
C LEU A 73 6.33 6.85 -18.60
N LYS A 74 7.32 5.96 -18.40
CA LYS A 74 8.71 6.19 -18.81
C LYS A 74 8.85 6.39 -20.31
N ASN A 75 8.20 5.56 -21.12
CA ASN A 75 8.26 5.65 -22.59
C ASN A 75 7.51 6.87 -23.14
N ASN A 76 6.59 7.45 -22.36
CA ASN A 76 5.92 8.71 -22.69
C ASN A 76 6.61 9.95 -22.12
N GLY A 77 7.85 9.82 -21.63
CA GLY A 77 8.68 10.95 -21.23
C GLY A 77 8.45 11.48 -19.82
N TYR A 78 7.64 10.80 -19.01
CA TYR A 78 7.45 11.21 -17.60
C TYR A 78 8.71 10.91 -16.77
N ASP A 79 9.00 11.78 -15.82
CA ASP A 79 9.97 11.51 -14.77
C ASP A 79 9.30 10.58 -13.75
N VAL A 80 9.72 9.32 -13.71
CA VAL A 80 9.02 8.28 -12.95
C VAL A 80 10.01 7.31 -12.33
N TYR A 81 9.73 6.89 -11.09
CA TYR A 81 10.44 5.81 -10.40
C TYR A 81 9.50 4.67 -10.03
N LEU A 82 10.00 3.44 -10.18
CA LEU A 82 9.38 2.22 -9.66
C LEU A 82 10.02 1.91 -8.30
N ILE A 83 9.21 1.90 -7.26
CA ILE A 83 9.66 1.78 -5.86
C ILE A 83 8.86 0.72 -5.09
N GLY A 84 9.39 0.28 -3.98
CA GLY A 84 8.67 -0.55 -3.01
C GLY A 84 9.13 -1.99 -2.94
N ASN A 85 8.20 -2.91 -3.02
CA ASN A 85 8.47 -4.36 -2.94
C ASN A 85 9.27 -4.87 -4.15
N ILE A 86 9.16 -4.16 -5.28
CA ILE A 86 10.04 -4.27 -6.45
C ILE A 86 10.62 -2.90 -6.77
N GLY A 87 11.62 -2.86 -7.65
CA GLY A 87 12.30 -1.62 -8.02
C GLY A 87 13.30 -1.17 -6.96
N VAL A 88 13.25 0.10 -6.60
CA VAL A 88 14.19 0.73 -5.65
C VAL A 88 13.49 0.93 -4.29
N PRO A 89 14.16 0.76 -3.15
CA PRO A 89 13.61 1.14 -1.85
C PRO A 89 13.18 2.61 -1.85
N SER A 90 11.98 2.89 -1.29
CA SER A 90 11.34 4.21 -1.43
C SER A 90 12.22 5.38 -0.95
N PHE A 91 12.92 5.23 0.16
CA PHE A 91 13.79 6.28 0.69
C PHE A 91 15.07 6.52 -0.13
N ASN A 92 15.48 5.57 -0.98
CA ASN A 92 16.67 5.71 -1.82
C ASN A 92 16.48 6.65 -3.03
N VAL A 93 15.26 7.12 -3.27
CA VAL A 93 14.96 8.03 -4.37
C VAL A 93 14.70 9.47 -3.91
N ILE A 94 14.56 9.73 -2.62
CA ILE A 94 14.13 11.04 -2.08
C ILE A 94 14.97 12.19 -2.64
N ASP A 95 16.30 12.06 -2.63
CA ASP A 95 17.22 13.10 -3.10
C ASP A 95 17.19 13.32 -4.62
N LYS A 96 16.45 12.48 -5.35
CA LYS A 96 16.35 12.51 -6.83
C LYS A 96 14.99 13.00 -7.31
N LEU A 97 14.04 13.18 -6.40
CA LEU A 97 12.68 13.58 -6.73
C LEU A 97 12.65 15.05 -7.14
N LYS A 98 11.91 15.33 -8.20
CA LYS A 98 11.50 16.68 -8.62
C LYS A 98 10.00 16.83 -8.38
N ASP A 99 9.48 18.02 -8.44
CA ASP A 99 8.06 18.29 -8.18
C ASP A 99 7.12 17.49 -9.10
N GLU A 100 7.53 17.30 -10.37
CA GLU A 100 6.76 16.56 -11.38
C GLU A 100 6.98 15.04 -11.35
N THR A 101 7.89 14.52 -10.55
CA THR A 101 8.20 13.08 -10.49
C THR A 101 6.99 12.28 -10.04
N ILE A 102 6.67 11.22 -10.78
CA ILE A 102 5.61 10.24 -10.43
C ILE A 102 6.25 9.00 -9.80
N LEU A 103 5.63 8.51 -8.74
CA LEU A 103 6.10 7.31 -8.06
C LEU A 103 5.12 6.16 -8.27
N VAL A 104 5.58 5.09 -8.88
CA VAL A 104 4.85 3.83 -9.00
C VAL A 104 5.30 2.94 -7.86
N TYR A 105 4.43 2.72 -6.88
CA TYR A 105 4.77 2.08 -5.60
C TYR A 105 4.09 0.72 -5.48
N GLU A 106 4.86 -0.37 -5.63
CA GLU A 106 4.35 -1.70 -5.33
C GLU A 106 4.31 -1.93 -3.82
N LEU A 107 3.13 -2.21 -3.28
CA LEU A 107 2.86 -2.35 -1.86
C LEU A 107 2.40 -3.78 -1.52
N SER A 108 3.19 -4.48 -0.70
CA SER A 108 2.79 -5.76 -0.11
C SER A 108 1.80 -5.56 1.04
N CYS A 109 1.08 -6.62 1.45
CA CYS A 109 0.23 -6.59 2.63
C CYS A 109 1.00 -6.23 3.90
N HIS A 110 2.22 -6.74 4.07
CA HIS A 110 3.06 -6.44 5.23
C HIS A 110 3.49 -4.96 5.30
N GLN A 111 3.70 -4.33 4.14
CA GLN A 111 4.00 -2.90 4.07
C GLN A 111 2.77 -2.04 4.39
N LEU A 112 1.57 -2.51 4.04
CA LEU A 112 0.30 -1.81 4.28
C LEU A 112 -0.21 -1.94 5.72
N GLU A 113 0.33 -2.84 6.54
CA GLU A 113 -0.22 -3.21 7.85
C GLU A 113 -0.43 -2.02 8.80
N TYR A 114 0.50 -1.07 8.86
CA TYR A 114 0.45 0.11 9.74
C TYR A 114 0.38 1.43 8.99
N VAL A 115 -0.06 1.40 7.73
CA VAL A 115 -0.24 2.60 6.92
C VAL A 115 -1.47 3.37 7.39
N LYS A 116 -1.30 4.69 7.55
CA LYS A 116 -2.33 5.67 7.96
C LYS A 116 -2.52 6.78 6.91
N LYS A 117 -2.00 6.58 5.71
CA LYS A 117 -2.16 7.47 4.55
C LYS A 117 -2.22 6.64 3.27
N SER A 118 -3.23 6.85 2.47
CA SER A 118 -3.36 6.23 1.14
C SER A 118 -2.55 6.99 0.08
N PRO A 119 -2.10 6.32 -1.01
CA PRO A 119 -1.53 6.99 -2.17
C PRO A 119 -2.61 7.81 -2.91
N HIS A 120 -2.22 8.72 -3.78
CA HIS A 120 -3.15 9.55 -4.58
C HIS A 120 -3.97 8.72 -5.57
N ILE A 121 -3.36 7.66 -6.11
CA ILE A 121 -4.04 6.67 -6.95
C ILE A 121 -3.78 5.32 -6.33
N ALA A 122 -4.80 4.72 -5.74
CA ALA A 122 -4.76 3.40 -5.14
C ALA A 122 -5.27 2.36 -6.15
N ILE A 123 -4.49 1.31 -6.40
CA ILE A 123 -4.87 0.20 -7.27
C ILE A 123 -4.93 -1.07 -6.42
N LEU A 124 -6.12 -1.65 -6.29
CA LEU A 124 -6.36 -2.93 -5.61
C LEU A 124 -6.83 -3.96 -6.64
N LEU A 125 -5.89 -4.76 -7.16
CA LEU A 125 -6.13 -5.65 -8.29
C LEU A 125 -7.11 -6.78 -7.98
N ASN A 126 -6.88 -7.46 -6.87
CA ASN A 126 -7.65 -8.62 -6.44
C ASN A 126 -7.35 -8.98 -4.98
N VAL A 127 -8.26 -9.75 -4.37
CA VAL A 127 -8.08 -10.29 -3.02
C VAL A 127 -8.45 -11.77 -3.01
N TYR A 128 -7.45 -12.64 -2.78
CA TYR A 128 -7.59 -14.08 -2.61
C TYR A 128 -6.91 -14.51 -1.31
N GLU A 129 -7.15 -15.73 -0.86
CA GLU A 129 -6.48 -16.28 0.33
C GLU A 129 -4.97 -16.46 0.10
N GLU A 130 -4.16 -15.82 0.93
CA GLU A 130 -2.71 -15.90 0.93
C GLU A 130 -2.15 -15.46 2.30
N HIS A 131 -0.94 -15.89 2.67
CA HIS A 131 -0.24 -15.48 3.90
C HIS A 131 -0.99 -15.76 5.22
N LEU A 132 -1.78 -16.84 5.28
CA LEU A 132 -2.53 -17.21 6.50
C LEU A 132 -1.62 -17.69 7.64
N ASP A 133 -0.37 -17.99 7.36
CA ASP A 133 0.69 -18.26 8.34
C ASP A 133 1.14 -17.01 9.10
N HIS A 134 1.09 -15.85 8.44
CA HIS A 134 1.45 -14.56 9.04
C HIS A 134 0.26 -13.89 9.76
N TYR A 135 -0.93 -13.97 9.17
CA TYR A 135 -2.14 -13.33 9.70
C TYR A 135 -2.99 -14.33 10.50
N THR A 136 -3.74 -13.82 11.47
CA THR A 136 -4.71 -14.61 12.26
C THR A 136 -5.99 -14.96 11.48
N GLY A 137 -5.87 -15.14 10.16
CA GLY A 137 -6.96 -15.45 9.25
C GLY A 137 -7.11 -14.44 8.12
N ILE A 138 -8.02 -14.77 7.20
CA ILE A 138 -8.28 -13.97 6.00
C ILE A 138 -8.71 -12.53 6.31
N ASP A 139 -9.49 -12.31 7.36
CA ASP A 139 -9.98 -10.97 7.73
C ASP A 139 -8.84 -10.02 8.11
N ALA A 140 -7.79 -10.52 8.77
CA ALA A 140 -6.63 -9.72 9.12
C ALA A 140 -5.83 -9.33 7.86
N TYR A 141 -5.66 -10.25 6.93
CA TYR A 141 -5.03 -10.01 5.64
C TYR A 141 -5.81 -9.00 4.79
N VAL A 142 -7.13 -9.15 4.71
CA VAL A 142 -8.00 -8.21 3.99
C VAL A 142 -7.93 -6.81 4.61
N ARG A 143 -7.99 -6.71 5.94
CA ARG A 143 -7.84 -5.41 6.64
C ARG A 143 -6.54 -4.70 6.28
N CYS A 144 -5.42 -5.42 6.18
CA CYS A 144 -4.14 -4.82 5.76
C CYS A 144 -4.20 -4.28 4.33
N LYS A 145 -4.78 -5.02 3.39
CA LYS A 145 -4.95 -4.55 2.00
C LYS A 145 -5.86 -3.34 1.88
N LYS A 146 -6.92 -3.27 2.67
CA LYS A 146 -7.85 -2.13 2.71
C LYS A 146 -7.16 -0.81 3.06
N ASN A 147 -6.03 -0.84 3.76
CA ASN A 147 -5.30 0.37 4.10
C ASN A 147 -4.79 1.12 2.85
N ILE A 148 -4.72 0.49 1.68
CA ILE A 148 -4.35 1.18 0.44
C ILE A 148 -5.39 2.25 0.05
N TYR A 149 -6.66 2.07 0.37
CA TYR A 149 -7.73 2.99 0.01
C TYR A 149 -8.45 3.64 1.20
N LYS A 150 -8.24 3.14 2.42
CA LYS A 150 -8.96 3.55 3.63
C LYS A 150 -8.86 5.05 3.94
N TYR A 151 -7.79 5.69 3.51
CA TYR A 151 -7.46 7.08 3.82
C TYR A 151 -7.47 7.97 2.57
N LEU A 152 -8.15 7.54 1.49
CA LEU A 152 -8.35 8.35 0.29
C LEU A 152 -9.28 9.52 0.58
N ASN A 153 -9.00 10.65 -0.04
CA ASN A 153 -9.85 11.85 -0.02
C ASN A 153 -10.56 12.05 -1.37
N GLU A 154 -11.35 13.10 -1.50
CA GLU A 154 -12.16 13.41 -2.67
C GLU A 154 -11.37 13.67 -3.98
N ASN A 155 -10.08 14.00 -3.87
CA ASN A 155 -9.21 14.24 -5.02
C ASN A 155 -8.41 13.00 -5.41
N ASP A 156 -8.53 11.92 -4.65
CA ASP A 156 -7.81 10.67 -4.86
C ASP A 156 -8.65 9.68 -5.69
N TYR A 157 -8.00 8.61 -6.18
CA TYR A 157 -8.62 7.61 -7.03
C TYR A 157 -8.43 6.22 -6.45
N LEU A 158 -9.50 5.42 -6.47
CA LEU A 158 -9.44 3.98 -6.29
C LEU A 158 -9.74 3.28 -7.62
N ILE A 159 -8.79 2.47 -8.08
CA ILE A 159 -8.96 1.54 -9.20
C ILE A 159 -8.99 0.13 -8.62
N TYR A 160 -10.03 -0.65 -8.90
CA TYR A 160 -10.19 -1.97 -8.29
C TYR A 160 -10.66 -3.02 -9.29
N GLY A 161 -10.24 -4.27 -9.06
CA GLY A 161 -10.65 -5.44 -9.84
C GLY A 161 -11.46 -6.42 -8.99
N ASP A 162 -11.11 -7.72 -9.05
CA ASP A 162 -11.85 -8.80 -8.37
C ASP A 162 -11.60 -8.78 -6.84
N ILE A 163 -12.41 -8.02 -6.12
CA ILE A 163 -12.29 -7.81 -4.67
C ILE A 163 -13.52 -8.21 -3.87
N PHE A 164 -14.70 -8.38 -4.50
CA PHE A 164 -16.00 -8.48 -3.82
C PHE A 164 -16.25 -9.81 -3.12
N LYS A 165 -15.38 -10.79 -3.27
CA LYS A 165 -15.42 -11.99 -2.42
C LYS A 165 -15.19 -11.67 -0.92
N TYR A 166 -14.41 -10.63 -0.62
CA TYR A 166 -13.97 -10.30 0.74
C TYR A 166 -14.23 -8.84 1.16
N ILE A 167 -14.59 -7.98 0.21
CA ILE A 167 -14.87 -6.56 0.43
C ILE A 167 -16.31 -6.30 -0.04
N LYS A 168 -17.10 -5.69 0.82
CA LYS A 168 -18.51 -5.38 0.49
C LYS A 168 -18.58 -4.23 -0.50
N GLN A 169 -19.51 -4.31 -1.46
CA GLN A 169 -19.77 -3.23 -2.43
C GLN A 169 -20.08 -1.91 -1.71
N GLU A 170 -20.91 -1.94 -0.68
CA GLU A 170 -21.27 -0.78 0.12
C GLU A 170 -20.06 -0.03 0.70
N GLU A 171 -19.00 -0.76 1.08
CA GLU A 171 -17.75 -0.15 1.59
C GLU A 171 -17.06 0.68 0.50
N ILE A 172 -17.04 0.17 -0.73
CA ILE A 172 -16.47 0.89 -1.86
C ILE A 172 -17.36 2.07 -2.24
N ASP A 173 -18.69 1.89 -2.28
CA ASP A 173 -19.66 2.94 -2.65
C ASP A 173 -19.58 4.14 -1.70
N ASN A 174 -19.34 3.90 -0.42
CA ASN A 174 -19.22 4.94 0.62
C ASN A 174 -17.88 5.71 0.62
N LEU A 175 -16.90 5.32 -0.20
CA LEU A 175 -15.66 6.10 -0.31
C LEU A 175 -15.93 7.43 -1.00
N VAL A 176 -15.31 8.49 -0.49
CA VAL A 176 -15.40 9.86 -1.08
C VAL A 176 -14.55 10.02 -2.33
N ALA A 177 -13.56 9.16 -2.53
CA ALA A 177 -12.65 9.17 -3.68
C ALA A 177 -13.35 8.81 -4.99
N HIS A 178 -12.73 9.16 -6.11
CA HIS A 178 -13.13 8.67 -7.44
C HIS A 178 -12.90 7.16 -7.55
N LYS A 179 -13.88 6.43 -8.11
CA LYS A 179 -13.86 4.96 -8.18
C LYS A 179 -13.95 4.50 -9.62
N LEU A 180 -13.06 3.57 -10.00
CA LEU A 180 -13.01 2.96 -11.33
C LEU A 180 -12.88 1.44 -11.17
N SER A 181 -13.85 0.68 -11.68
CA SER A 181 -13.72 -0.76 -11.81
C SER A 181 -12.88 -1.11 -13.04
N ILE A 182 -11.97 -2.07 -12.91
CA ILE A 182 -11.20 -2.58 -14.05
C ILE A 182 -12.12 -3.28 -15.06
N ASP A 183 -13.23 -3.86 -14.59
CA ASP A 183 -14.16 -4.62 -15.42
C ASP A 183 -15.11 -3.72 -16.23
N ASP A 184 -15.26 -2.45 -15.87
CA ASP A 184 -16.22 -1.54 -16.51
C ASP A 184 -15.73 -0.95 -17.85
N ASN A 185 -14.51 -1.27 -18.29
CA ASN A 185 -13.87 -0.74 -19.51
C ASN A 185 -14.24 0.73 -19.84
N PRO A 186 -13.99 1.68 -18.92
CA PRO A 186 -14.49 3.06 -19.03
C PRO A 186 -13.90 3.83 -20.21
N LEU A 187 -12.88 3.29 -20.87
CA LEU A 187 -12.18 3.94 -21.97
C LEU A 187 -12.60 3.45 -23.36
N ASN A 188 -13.54 2.48 -23.46
CA ASN A 188 -13.93 1.87 -24.75
C ASN A 188 -12.71 1.48 -25.63
N ILE A 189 -11.67 0.95 -24.99
CA ILE A 189 -10.47 0.53 -25.71
C ILE A 189 -10.84 -0.66 -26.59
N ASP A 190 -10.70 -0.48 -27.92
CA ASP A 190 -10.83 -1.56 -28.86
C ASP A 190 -9.67 -2.55 -28.68
N THR A 191 -9.95 -3.68 -28.06
CA THR A 191 -8.99 -4.77 -27.83
C THR A 191 -8.91 -5.77 -28.98
N SER A 192 -9.56 -5.49 -30.10
CA SER A 192 -9.61 -6.39 -31.28
C SER A 192 -8.39 -6.26 -32.21
N LYS A 193 -7.38 -5.45 -31.85
CA LYS A 193 -6.15 -5.27 -32.63
C LYS A 193 -4.96 -5.87 -31.97
#